data_5788e301158603310be2b24b0d0891ea
#
_entry.id   5788e301158603310be2b24b0d0891ea
#
_cell.length_a   1.000
_cell.length_b   1.000
_cell.length_c   1.000
_cell.angle_alpha   90.00
_cell.angle_beta   90.00
_cell.angle_gamma   90.00
#
_symmetry.space_group_name_H-M   'P 1'
#
loop_
_entity.id
_entity.type
_entity.pdbx_description
1 polymer ?
#
loop_
_entity_poly.entity_id
_entity_poly.type
_entity_poly.pdbx_seq_one_letter_code
_entity_poly.pdbx_strand_id
1 'polypeptide(L)'
;MTALQRGAARRDEVINTGSFTVSGKEIVDVAPRPQQTLDEILINSSNRGVSRLALRIPPSALMETYQNAGLGKDTELGLIGEQRGVLNANRKRWADIERATVAYGYGITSTPLQIARAYATLGSFGIYRPLSITKVDPPVIGQRVFSEKITKDVVGMLEKVAIKNKRAMVEGYRVGVKTGTARKIENGHYVNKYVAFTAGIAPISDPRYALVILINDPKAGQYYGGAISAPVFSSIMSYALRSNNVPPDGVETDKTTKRTVRLSSKKSSEVN
;
A
#
# COMPACT_ATOMS: atom_id res chain seq x y z
N MET A 1 9.69 3.79 -0.45
CA MET A 1 9.64 5.01 -1.30
C MET A 1 10.83 5.93 -1.01
N THR A 2 10.86 6.66 0.10
CA THR A 2 11.88 7.69 0.41
C THR A 2 13.32 7.18 0.29
N ALA A 3 13.63 6.03 0.87
CA ALA A 3 14.97 5.44 0.83
C ALA A 3 15.44 5.17 -0.61
N LEU A 4 14.56 4.69 -1.48
CA LEU A 4 14.86 4.49 -2.91
C LEU A 4 15.04 5.82 -3.65
N GLN A 5 14.17 6.82 -3.40
CA GLN A 5 14.26 8.13 -4.04
C GLN A 5 15.52 8.90 -3.66
N ARG A 6 16.02 8.71 -2.44
CA ARG A 6 17.23 9.36 -1.92
C ARG A 6 18.50 8.52 -2.15
N GLY A 7 18.40 7.37 -2.82
CA GLY A 7 19.53 6.48 -3.03
C GLY A 7 20.09 5.83 -1.74
N ALA A 8 19.34 5.92 -0.64
CA ALA A 8 19.73 5.32 0.66
C ALA A 8 19.47 3.81 0.73
N ALA A 9 18.80 3.26 -0.27
CA ALA A 9 18.64 1.82 -0.48
C ALA A 9 18.57 1.53 -1.98
N ARG A 10 19.05 0.34 -2.38
CA ARG A 10 18.87 -0.18 -3.74
C ARG A 10 17.73 -1.19 -3.76
N ARG A 11 17.10 -1.36 -4.93
CA ARG A 11 15.97 -2.26 -5.10
C ARG A 11 16.29 -3.73 -4.78
N ASP A 12 17.51 -4.13 -5.06
CA ASP A 12 18.06 -5.48 -4.88
C ASP A 12 18.79 -5.69 -3.54
N GLU A 13 18.80 -4.67 -2.67
CA GLU A 13 19.54 -4.70 -1.43
C GLU A 13 18.89 -5.67 -0.40
N VAL A 14 19.74 -6.43 0.28
CA VAL A 14 19.37 -7.23 1.46
C VAL A 14 19.72 -6.44 2.71
N ILE A 15 18.73 -6.19 3.54
CA ILE A 15 18.84 -5.42 4.79
C ILE A 15 19.01 -6.39 5.96
N ASN A 16 19.98 -6.13 6.81
CA ASN A 16 20.04 -6.80 8.11
C ASN A 16 18.81 -6.40 8.94
N THR A 17 17.98 -7.36 9.31
CA THR A 17 16.77 -7.18 10.13
C THR A 17 16.82 -7.99 11.43
N GLY A 18 18.01 -8.42 11.82
CA GLY A 18 18.27 -9.03 13.13
C GLY A 18 17.92 -8.08 14.29
N SER A 19 18.00 -8.56 15.50
CA SER A 19 17.72 -7.76 16.71
C SER A 19 18.48 -6.44 16.69
N PHE A 20 17.80 -5.38 17.08
CA PHE A 20 18.42 -4.08 17.10
C PHE A 20 17.69 -3.10 18.05
N THR A 21 18.50 -2.29 18.73
CA THR A 21 18.06 -1.34 19.73
C THR A 21 18.37 0.08 19.28
N VAL A 22 17.44 1.01 19.49
CA VAL A 22 17.60 2.43 19.17
C VAL A 22 17.29 3.23 20.43
N SER A 23 18.24 4.05 20.88
CA SER A 23 18.10 4.87 22.11
C SER A 23 17.61 4.03 23.32
N GLY A 24 18.17 2.83 23.52
CA GLY A 24 17.82 1.95 24.62
C GLY A 24 16.49 1.17 24.46
N LYS A 25 15.76 1.36 23.37
CA LYS A 25 14.50 0.64 23.08
C LYS A 25 14.69 -0.37 21.97
N GLU A 26 14.33 -1.62 22.23
CA GLU A 26 14.34 -2.66 21.20
C GLU A 26 13.22 -2.42 20.18
N ILE A 27 13.56 -2.54 18.90
CA ILE A 27 12.58 -2.57 17.80
C ILE A 27 12.21 -4.02 17.56
N VAL A 28 10.91 -4.32 17.60
CA VAL A 28 10.38 -5.69 17.55
C VAL A 28 9.57 -5.91 16.27
N ASP A 29 9.80 -7.05 15.64
CA ASP A 29 9.01 -7.60 14.54
C ASP A 29 8.07 -8.69 15.05
N VAL A 30 6.87 -8.80 14.46
CA VAL A 30 5.93 -9.91 14.75
C VAL A 30 6.50 -11.25 14.27
N ALA A 31 7.20 -11.25 13.13
CA ALA A 31 7.87 -12.42 12.56
C ALA A 31 9.34 -12.08 12.27
N PRO A 32 10.23 -12.12 13.28
CA PRO A 32 11.61 -11.68 13.13
C PRO A 32 12.38 -12.58 12.17
N ARG A 33 13.23 -11.95 11.33
CA ARG A 33 14.14 -12.60 10.39
C ARG A 33 15.50 -11.89 10.45
N PRO A 34 16.62 -12.60 10.27
CA PRO A 34 17.94 -11.97 10.38
C PRO A 34 18.25 -11.02 9.22
N GLN A 35 17.76 -11.33 8.03
CA GLN A 35 17.97 -10.55 6.82
C GLN A 35 16.71 -10.59 5.96
N GLN A 36 16.42 -9.48 5.27
CA GLN A 36 15.26 -9.35 4.39
C GLN A 36 15.57 -8.43 3.21
N THR A 37 15.06 -8.76 2.04
CA THR A 37 14.98 -7.85 0.90
C THR A 37 13.93 -6.76 1.15
N LEU A 38 13.89 -5.72 0.33
CA LEU A 38 12.86 -4.68 0.44
C LEU A 38 11.44 -5.25 0.24
N ASP A 39 11.28 -6.25 -0.63
CA ASP A 39 10.01 -6.96 -0.79
C ASP A 39 9.59 -7.66 0.50
N GLU A 40 10.50 -8.42 1.10
CA GLU A 40 10.22 -9.17 2.32
C GLU A 40 9.94 -8.26 3.52
N ILE A 41 10.61 -7.09 3.60
CA ILE A 41 10.31 -6.07 4.62
C ILE A 41 8.85 -5.62 4.54
N LEU A 42 8.32 -5.39 3.33
CA LEU A 42 6.92 -5.02 3.14
C LEU A 42 5.98 -6.22 3.38
N ILE A 43 6.31 -7.39 2.84
CA ILE A 43 5.53 -8.62 2.98
C ILE A 43 5.38 -9.01 4.46
N ASN A 44 6.47 -9.00 5.20
CA ASN A 44 6.51 -9.40 6.61
C ASN A 44 6.20 -8.25 7.58
N SER A 45 5.99 -7.04 7.05
CA SER A 45 5.77 -5.81 7.86
C SER A 45 6.86 -5.60 8.90
N SER A 46 8.14 -5.72 8.49
CA SER A 46 9.28 -5.63 9.39
C SER A 46 9.50 -4.20 9.88
N ASN A 47 9.21 -3.96 11.16
CA ASN A 47 9.53 -2.70 11.84
C ASN A 47 11.05 -2.47 11.87
N ARG A 48 11.82 -3.52 12.11
CA ARG A 48 13.29 -3.48 12.12
C ARG A 48 13.83 -3.03 10.77
N GLY A 49 13.30 -3.57 9.68
CA GLY A 49 13.71 -3.25 8.32
C GLY A 49 13.42 -1.79 7.96
N VAL A 50 12.19 -1.31 8.15
CA VAL A 50 11.84 0.08 7.82
C VAL A 50 12.51 1.08 8.74
N SER A 51 12.75 0.75 10.02
CA SER A 51 13.49 1.60 10.96
C SER A 51 14.94 1.80 10.53
N ARG A 52 15.63 0.73 10.14
CA ARG A 52 17.00 0.82 9.63
C ARG A 52 17.08 1.67 8.35
N LEU A 53 16.11 1.53 7.46
CA LEU A 53 16.02 2.37 6.28
C LEU A 53 15.77 3.85 6.63
N ALA A 54 14.88 4.13 7.60
CA ALA A 54 14.58 5.48 8.04
C ALA A 54 15.79 6.17 8.70
N LEU A 55 16.62 5.43 9.42
CA LEU A 55 17.83 5.97 10.03
C LEU A 55 18.93 6.32 9.02
N ARG A 56 18.84 5.84 7.78
CA ARG A 56 19.76 6.18 6.67
C ARG A 56 19.41 7.50 5.99
N ILE A 57 18.24 8.06 6.26
CA ILE A 57 17.73 9.27 5.58
C ILE A 57 17.46 10.38 6.60
N PRO A 58 17.57 11.65 6.20
CA PRO A 58 17.16 12.75 7.08
C PRO A 58 15.66 12.67 7.40
N PRO A 59 15.23 12.96 8.64
CA PRO A 59 13.80 12.97 9.00
C PRO A 59 12.96 13.87 8.10
N SER A 60 13.51 15.01 7.67
CA SER A 60 12.86 15.94 6.75
C SER A 60 12.48 15.28 5.42
N ALA A 61 13.33 14.41 4.87
CA ALA A 61 13.03 13.71 3.62
C ALA A 61 11.87 12.71 3.77
N LEU A 62 11.74 12.05 4.93
CA LEU A 62 10.60 11.19 5.23
C LEU A 62 9.31 12.00 5.38
N MET A 63 9.38 13.12 6.11
CA MET A 63 8.26 14.03 6.28
C MET A 63 7.80 14.65 4.95
N GLU A 64 8.74 15.07 4.11
CA GLU A 64 8.45 15.54 2.75
C GLU A 64 7.71 14.49 1.93
N THR A 65 8.14 13.22 1.99
CA THR A 65 7.44 12.13 1.31
C THR A 65 5.99 11.97 1.81
N TYR A 66 5.77 12.03 3.12
CA TYR A 66 4.42 11.98 3.68
C TYR A 66 3.56 13.16 3.24
N GLN A 67 4.09 14.39 3.27
CA GLN A 67 3.39 15.59 2.81
C GLN A 67 3.08 15.55 1.31
N ASN A 68 4.02 15.04 0.50
CA ASN A 68 3.83 14.85 -0.94
C ASN A 68 2.77 13.79 -1.27
N ALA A 69 2.59 12.80 -0.38
CA ALA A 69 1.49 11.86 -0.46
C ALA A 69 0.15 12.43 0.07
N GLY A 70 0.14 13.65 0.63
CA GLY A 70 -1.03 14.33 1.15
C GLY A 70 -1.34 14.08 2.62
N LEU A 71 -0.43 13.42 3.38
CA LEU A 71 -0.61 13.28 4.83
C LEU A 71 -0.32 14.60 5.55
N GLY A 72 -1.01 14.83 6.65
CA GLY A 72 -0.88 16.07 7.44
C GLY A 72 -1.44 17.32 6.77
N LYS A 73 -2.20 17.18 5.68
CA LYS A 73 -2.87 18.26 4.94
C LYS A 73 -4.38 18.03 4.90
N ASP A 74 -5.16 19.11 4.82
CA ASP A 74 -6.58 19.01 4.54
C ASP A 74 -6.82 18.31 3.20
N THR A 75 -7.96 17.65 3.06
CA THR A 75 -8.34 17.01 1.79
C THR A 75 -8.99 17.99 0.83
N GLU A 76 -9.39 19.16 1.33
CA GLU A 76 -9.95 20.29 0.56
C GLU A 76 -11.26 19.93 -0.17
N LEU A 77 -12.01 18.95 0.36
CA LEU A 77 -13.33 18.57 -0.17
C LEU A 77 -14.46 19.46 0.36
N GLY A 78 -14.19 20.27 1.39
CA GLY A 78 -15.21 21.11 2.04
C GLY A 78 -16.23 20.32 2.86
N LEU A 79 -15.88 19.08 3.26
CA LEU A 79 -16.76 18.25 4.08
C LEU A 79 -16.72 18.70 5.54
N ILE A 80 -17.87 18.75 6.18
CA ILE A 80 -17.96 19.07 7.61
C ILE A 80 -17.19 18.02 8.41
N GLY A 81 -16.28 18.47 9.29
CA GLY A 81 -15.49 17.59 10.15
C GLY A 81 -14.24 17.01 9.50
N GLU A 82 -13.81 17.50 8.35
CA GLU A 82 -12.49 17.13 7.78
C GLU A 82 -11.38 17.29 8.82
N GLN A 83 -10.50 16.32 8.88
CA GLN A 83 -9.34 16.31 9.76
C GLN A 83 -8.07 16.19 8.94
N ARG A 84 -7.06 17.00 9.26
CA ARG A 84 -5.73 16.94 8.62
C ARG A 84 -4.80 15.90 9.23
N GLY A 85 -5.23 15.21 10.30
CA GLY A 85 -4.35 14.34 11.06
C GLY A 85 -3.20 15.11 11.72
N VAL A 86 -2.21 14.39 12.20
CA VAL A 86 -1.01 14.96 12.82
C VAL A 86 0.23 14.45 12.10
N LEU A 87 0.99 15.37 11.53
CA LEU A 87 2.30 15.11 10.95
C LEU A 87 3.25 16.21 11.41
N ASN A 88 4.15 15.90 12.35
CA ASN A 88 5.07 16.88 12.93
C ASN A 88 6.24 17.22 11.97
N ALA A 89 5.91 17.59 10.74
CA ALA A 89 6.88 17.79 9.65
C ALA A 89 7.87 18.94 9.93
N ASN A 90 7.44 19.97 10.65
CA ASN A 90 8.26 21.16 10.95
C ASN A 90 9.13 20.99 12.21
N ARG A 91 9.19 19.79 12.77
CA ARG A 91 9.98 19.52 13.97
C ARG A 91 11.48 19.61 13.68
N LYS A 92 12.19 20.46 14.41
CA LYS A 92 13.60 20.75 14.17
C LYS A 92 14.55 19.65 14.71
N ARG A 93 14.16 18.96 15.78
CA ARG A 93 14.99 17.92 16.42
C ARG A 93 14.22 16.61 16.53
N TRP A 94 14.85 15.54 16.10
CA TRP A 94 14.33 14.19 16.11
C TRP A 94 15.29 13.28 16.87
N ALA A 95 14.81 12.62 17.91
CA ALA A 95 15.54 11.50 18.50
C ALA A 95 15.55 10.32 17.53
N ASP A 96 16.63 9.51 17.56
CA ASP A 96 16.74 8.37 16.65
C ASP A 96 15.60 7.36 16.81
N ILE A 97 15.10 7.17 18.04
CA ILE A 97 13.94 6.31 18.28
C ILE A 97 12.68 6.85 17.58
N GLU A 98 12.48 8.15 17.55
CA GLU A 98 11.34 8.77 16.85
C GLU A 98 11.48 8.64 15.33
N ARG A 99 12.70 8.84 14.79
CA ARG A 99 13.03 8.60 13.38
C ARG A 99 12.76 7.15 12.98
N ALA A 100 13.13 6.21 13.84
CA ALA A 100 12.90 4.79 13.61
C ALA A 100 11.40 4.45 13.63
N THR A 101 10.67 4.93 14.64
CA THR A 101 9.28 4.53 14.88
C THR A 101 8.28 5.21 13.95
N VAL A 102 8.54 6.43 13.49
CA VAL A 102 7.68 7.12 12.52
C VAL A 102 7.63 6.41 11.16
N ALA A 103 8.67 5.60 10.84
CA ALA A 103 8.73 4.83 9.61
C ALA A 103 7.68 3.73 9.51
N TYR A 104 7.13 3.27 10.64
CA TYR A 104 6.04 2.30 10.70
C TYR A 104 4.76 2.84 11.37
N GLY A 105 4.65 4.19 11.45
CA GLY A 105 3.40 4.87 11.73
C GLY A 105 3.23 5.38 13.15
N TYR A 106 4.22 5.30 14.03
CA TYR A 106 4.13 5.89 15.36
C TYR A 106 4.35 7.42 15.31
N GLY A 107 3.65 8.14 16.17
CA GLY A 107 3.79 9.61 16.27
C GLY A 107 3.15 10.39 15.12
N ILE A 108 2.37 9.74 14.28
CA ILE A 108 1.57 10.36 13.22
C ILE A 108 0.13 9.86 13.29
N THR A 109 -0.82 10.69 12.86
CA THR A 109 -2.20 10.29 12.62
C THR A 109 -2.64 10.72 11.24
N SER A 110 -3.49 9.92 10.61
CA SER A 110 -4.06 10.23 9.30
C SER A 110 -5.50 9.75 9.20
N THR A 111 -6.27 10.36 8.33
CA THR A 111 -7.63 9.91 8.02
C THR A 111 -7.61 8.80 6.96
N PRO A 112 -8.64 7.94 6.89
CA PRO A 112 -8.78 6.97 5.80
C PRO A 112 -8.73 7.62 4.41
N LEU A 113 -9.29 8.82 4.28
CA LEU A 113 -9.31 9.57 3.02
C LEU A 113 -7.90 10.02 2.60
N GLN A 114 -7.08 10.49 3.54
CA GLN A 114 -5.67 10.80 3.26
C GLN A 114 -4.88 9.55 2.82
N ILE A 115 -5.12 8.40 3.46
CA ILE A 115 -4.49 7.14 3.06
C ILE A 115 -4.97 6.75 1.65
N ALA A 116 -6.26 6.86 1.35
CA ALA A 116 -6.79 6.57 0.01
C ALA A 116 -6.15 7.47 -1.06
N ARG A 117 -6.00 8.78 -0.78
CA ARG A 117 -5.31 9.73 -1.67
C ARG A 117 -3.83 9.36 -1.88
N ALA A 118 -3.13 8.96 -0.82
CA ALA A 118 -1.75 8.50 -0.94
C ALA A 118 -1.65 7.25 -1.83
N TYR A 119 -2.58 6.30 -1.70
CA TYR A 119 -2.65 5.13 -2.59
C TYR A 119 -3.08 5.49 -4.01
N ALA A 120 -3.96 6.46 -4.21
CA ALA A 120 -4.29 7.00 -5.53
C ALA A 120 -3.06 7.64 -6.20
N THR A 121 -2.21 8.32 -5.43
CA THR A 121 -0.92 8.85 -5.91
C THR A 121 0.04 7.72 -6.32
N LEU A 122 0.07 6.61 -5.58
CA LEU A 122 0.82 5.41 -6.01
C LEU A 122 0.21 4.80 -7.27
N GLY A 123 -1.11 4.67 -7.35
CA GLY A 123 -1.82 4.17 -8.52
C GLY A 123 -1.67 5.04 -9.76
N SER A 124 -1.47 6.34 -9.58
CA SER A 124 -1.14 7.27 -10.68
C SER A 124 0.37 7.31 -10.97
N PHE A 125 1.13 6.35 -10.49
CA PHE A 125 2.57 6.22 -10.65
C PHE A 125 3.34 7.51 -10.27
N GLY A 126 2.94 8.08 -9.12
CA GLY A 126 3.61 9.23 -8.52
C GLY A 126 3.04 10.60 -8.90
N ILE A 127 1.85 10.65 -9.51
CA ILE A 127 1.14 11.90 -9.78
C ILE A 127 0.10 12.13 -8.69
N TYR A 128 0.28 13.20 -7.93
CA TYR A 128 -0.69 13.68 -6.96
C TYR A 128 -1.76 14.52 -7.64
N ARG A 129 -3.03 14.28 -7.30
CA ARG A 129 -4.17 15.08 -7.78
C ARG A 129 -5.02 15.54 -6.60
N PRO A 130 -5.63 16.74 -6.69
CA PRO A 130 -6.70 17.14 -5.78
C PRO A 130 -7.84 16.11 -5.79
N LEU A 131 -8.53 15.99 -4.66
CA LEU A 131 -9.72 15.18 -4.56
C LEU A 131 -10.96 15.98 -5.01
N SER A 132 -11.98 15.27 -5.48
CA SER A 132 -13.30 15.82 -5.74
C SER A 132 -14.36 14.78 -5.42
N ILE A 133 -15.50 15.19 -4.86
CA ILE A 133 -16.68 14.35 -4.66
C ILE A 133 -17.56 14.31 -5.91
N THR A 134 -17.36 15.23 -6.83
CA THR A 134 -18.05 15.28 -8.12
C THR A 134 -17.07 14.89 -9.23
N LYS A 135 -17.62 14.34 -10.32
CA LYS A 135 -16.82 14.12 -11.52
C LYS A 135 -16.36 15.47 -12.08
N VAL A 136 -15.05 15.58 -12.30
CA VAL A 136 -14.42 16.75 -12.94
C VAL A 136 -14.05 16.37 -14.36
N ASP A 137 -14.51 17.15 -15.33
CA ASP A 137 -14.25 16.94 -16.75
C ASP A 137 -13.85 18.28 -17.41
N PRO A 138 -12.69 18.43 -18.01
CA PRO A 138 -11.61 17.43 -18.10
C PRO A 138 -10.97 17.13 -16.74
N PRO A 139 -10.32 15.96 -16.58
CA PRO A 139 -9.66 15.60 -15.33
C PRO A 139 -8.59 16.63 -14.93
N VAL A 140 -8.52 16.95 -13.64
CA VAL A 140 -7.53 17.89 -13.12
C VAL A 140 -6.11 17.40 -13.40
N ILE A 141 -5.25 18.28 -13.94
CA ILE A 141 -3.84 18.02 -14.14
C ILE A 141 -3.20 17.83 -12.76
N GLY A 142 -2.55 16.69 -12.56
CA GLY A 142 -1.86 16.38 -11.34
C GLY A 142 -0.41 16.87 -11.35
N GLN A 143 0.19 16.90 -10.17
CA GLN A 143 1.61 17.22 -9.98
C GLN A 143 2.40 15.91 -9.76
N ARG A 144 3.53 15.73 -10.48
CA ARG A 144 4.44 14.61 -10.19
C ARG A 144 5.20 14.90 -8.90
N VAL A 145 4.91 14.10 -7.88
CA VAL A 145 5.53 14.21 -6.55
C VAL A 145 6.50 13.06 -6.27
N PHE A 146 6.39 11.96 -7.02
CA PHE A 146 7.30 10.81 -6.91
C PHE A 146 7.80 10.38 -8.29
N SER A 147 9.01 9.82 -8.32
CA SER A 147 9.57 9.19 -9.52
C SER A 147 8.65 8.06 -9.99
N GLU A 148 8.28 8.06 -11.26
CA GLU A 148 7.44 7.03 -11.86
C GLU A 148 8.05 5.64 -11.72
N LYS A 149 9.34 5.50 -12.05
CA LYS A 149 10.08 4.23 -11.94
C LYS A 149 10.01 3.68 -10.51
N ILE A 150 10.36 4.51 -9.52
CA ILE A 150 10.37 4.09 -8.11
C ILE A 150 8.95 3.77 -7.63
N THR A 151 7.95 4.52 -8.09
CA THR A 151 6.57 4.25 -7.71
C THR A 151 6.09 2.92 -8.31
N LYS A 152 6.42 2.62 -9.56
CA LYS A 152 6.15 1.30 -10.17
C LYS A 152 6.83 0.16 -9.41
N ASP A 153 8.08 0.34 -8.99
CA ASP A 153 8.78 -0.62 -8.14
C ASP A 153 8.02 -0.87 -6.82
N VAL A 154 7.58 0.19 -6.15
CA VAL A 154 6.83 0.08 -4.89
C VAL A 154 5.46 -0.56 -5.10
N VAL A 155 4.76 -0.22 -6.17
CA VAL A 155 3.48 -0.86 -6.54
C VAL A 155 3.67 -2.36 -6.78
N GLY A 156 4.74 -2.78 -7.46
CA GLY A 156 5.10 -4.19 -7.62
C GLY A 156 5.43 -4.89 -6.28
N MET A 157 6.02 -4.17 -5.31
CA MET A 157 6.22 -4.72 -3.96
C MET A 157 4.88 -4.92 -3.24
N LEU A 158 3.93 -3.99 -3.38
CA LEU A 158 2.59 -4.09 -2.79
C LEU A 158 1.79 -5.26 -3.39
N GLU A 159 1.98 -5.56 -4.68
CA GLU A 159 1.41 -6.75 -5.31
C GLU A 159 1.92 -8.05 -4.65
N LYS A 160 3.21 -8.14 -4.37
CA LYS A 160 3.79 -9.28 -3.64
C LYS A 160 3.21 -9.44 -2.24
N VAL A 161 2.85 -8.34 -1.58
CA VAL A 161 2.12 -8.39 -0.29
C VAL A 161 0.73 -9.00 -0.48
N ALA A 162 -0.01 -8.64 -1.54
CA ALA A 162 -1.31 -9.22 -1.85
C ALA A 162 -1.22 -10.73 -2.12
N ILE A 163 -0.25 -11.15 -2.93
CA ILE A 163 -0.01 -12.56 -3.24
C ILE A 163 0.27 -13.37 -1.97
N LYS A 164 1.02 -12.82 -1.03
CA LYS A 164 1.28 -13.45 0.27
C LYS A 164 0.05 -13.45 1.16
N ASN A 165 -0.70 -12.37 1.19
CA ASN A 165 -1.98 -12.27 1.91
C ASN A 165 -3.15 -12.58 0.97
N LYS A 166 -3.37 -13.87 0.72
CA LYS A 166 -4.40 -14.37 -0.19
C LYS A 166 -5.80 -13.80 0.05
N ARG A 167 -6.11 -13.36 1.29
CA ARG A 167 -7.41 -12.80 1.65
C ARG A 167 -7.69 -11.42 1.03
N ALA A 168 -6.65 -10.71 0.56
CA ALA A 168 -6.79 -9.43 -0.13
C ALA A 168 -6.87 -9.59 -1.65
N MET A 169 -6.64 -10.79 -2.20
CA MET A 169 -6.66 -11.02 -3.64
C MET A 169 -8.07 -10.86 -4.21
N VAL A 170 -8.15 -10.37 -5.43
CA VAL A 170 -9.39 -10.27 -6.23
C VAL A 170 -9.22 -11.15 -7.44
N GLU A 171 -10.15 -12.11 -7.60
CA GLU A 171 -10.09 -13.06 -8.71
C GLU A 171 -10.14 -12.36 -10.08
N GLY A 172 -9.20 -12.69 -10.95
CA GLY A 172 -9.04 -12.10 -12.28
C GLY A 172 -8.29 -10.77 -12.29
N TYR A 173 -7.92 -10.21 -11.13
CA TYR A 173 -7.22 -8.92 -11.06
C TYR A 173 -5.95 -8.97 -10.21
N ARG A 174 -4.95 -8.25 -10.66
CA ARG A 174 -3.74 -7.99 -9.88
C ARG A 174 -4.00 -6.83 -8.93
N VAL A 175 -3.70 -7.01 -7.66
CA VAL A 175 -3.92 -5.99 -6.63
C VAL A 175 -2.66 -5.71 -5.85
N GLY A 176 -2.44 -4.47 -5.46
CA GLY A 176 -1.36 -4.06 -4.58
C GLY A 176 -1.91 -3.59 -3.25
N VAL A 177 -1.54 -4.23 -2.14
CA VAL A 177 -2.10 -3.92 -0.81
C VAL A 177 -1.04 -3.78 0.26
N LYS A 178 -1.41 -3.08 1.34
CA LYS A 178 -0.73 -3.18 2.64
C LYS A 178 -1.77 -3.23 3.74
N THR A 179 -1.57 -4.14 4.68
CA THR A 179 -2.38 -4.27 5.90
C THR A 179 -1.69 -3.60 7.07
N GLY A 180 -2.46 -3.09 8.00
CA GLY A 180 -1.98 -2.52 9.24
C GLY A 180 -2.87 -2.88 10.42
N THR A 181 -2.27 -2.84 11.62
CA THR A 181 -2.96 -3.03 12.89
C THR A 181 -2.32 -2.09 13.89
N ALA A 182 -3.07 -1.11 14.35
CA ALA A 182 -2.61 -0.13 15.32
C ALA A 182 -3.34 -0.32 16.67
N ARG A 183 -2.60 -0.23 17.77
CA ARG A 183 -3.22 -0.15 19.11
C ARG A 183 -3.73 1.26 19.34
N LYS A 184 -4.88 1.35 19.99
CA LYS A 184 -5.46 2.64 20.38
C LYS A 184 -4.77 3.19 21.62
N ILE A 185 -4.76 4.52 21.71
CA ILE A 185 -4.29 5.25 22.89
C ILE A 185 -5.52 5.90 23.53
N GLU A 186 -5.74 5.66 24.82
CA GLU A 186 -6.74 6.32 25.63
C GLU A 186 -6.04 6.88 26.87
N ASN A 187 -6.30 8.13 27.19
CA ASN A 187 -5.66 8.85 28.34
C ASN A 187 -4.12 8.74 28.33
N GLY A 188 -3.50 8.81 27.15
CA GLY A 188 -2.05 8.75 26.99
C GLY A 188 -1.42 7.34 27.09
N HIS A 189 -2.21 6.29 27.28
CA HIS A 189 -1.74 4.91 27.41
C HIS A 189 -2.28 4.00 26.30
N TYR A 190 -1.48 3.01 25.88
CA TYR A 190 -1.94 1.97 24.97
C TYR A 190 -2.93 1.04 25.64
N VAL A 191 -4.12 0.93 25.06
CA VAL A 191 -5.18 0.01 25.52
C VAL A 191 -5.28 -1.22 24.60
N ASN A 192 -5.98 -2.28 25.07
CA ASN A 192 -6.23 -3.50 24.27
C ASN A 192 -7.40 -3.30 23.29
N LYS A 193 -7.40 -2.18 22.61
CA LYS A 193 -8.30 -1.86 21.49
C LYS A 193 -7.46 -1.60 20.25
N TYR A 194 -7.96 -2.00 19.11
CA TYR A 194 -7.19 -1.98 17.86
C TYR A 194 -7.95 -1.29 16.74
N VAL A 195 -7.19 -0.75 15.80
CA VAL A 195 -7.68 -0.33 14.50
C VAL A 195 -7.01 -1.25 13.47
N ALA A 196 -7.83 -2.03 12.79
CA ALA A 196 -7.38 -2.90 11.71
C ALA A 196 -7.69 -2.26 10.37
N PHE A 197 -6.71 -2.19 9.45
CA PHE A 197 -6.95 -1.61 8.14
C PHE A 197 -6.24 -2.36 7.02
N THR A 198 -6.80 -2.23 5.81
CA THR A 198 -6.19 -2.62 4.54
C THR A 198 -6.35 -1.48 3.57
N ALA A 199 -5.25 -1.06 2.97
CA ALA A 199 -5.25 -0.07 1.90
C ALA A 199 -4.62 -0.68 0.65
N GLY A 200 -5.15 -0.34 -0.53
CA GLY A 200 -4.63 -0.90 -1.77
C GLY A 200 -5.20 -0.25 -3.02
N ILE A 201 -4.68 -0.70 -4.16
CA ILE A 201 -5.04 -0.26 -5.51
C ILE A 201 -5.27 -1.47 -6.42
N ALA A 202 -6.14 -1.30 -7.40
CA ALA A 202 -6.38 -2.29 -8.45
C ALA A 202 -7.00 -1.63 -9.71
N PRO A 203 -6.80 -2.22 -10.92
CA PRO A 203 -5.80 -3.24 -11.26
C PRO A 203 -4.37 -2.69 -11.15
N ILE A 204 -3.34 -3.54 -11.08
CA ILE A 204 -1.94 -3.07 -11.00
C ILE A 204 -1.44 -2.52 -12.34
N SER A 205 -1.88 -3.09 -13.45
CA SER A 205 -1.47 -2.68 -14.80
C SER A 205 -1.95 -1.28 -15.18
N ASP A 206 -3.19 -0.93 -14.78
CA ASP A 206 -3.82 0.38 -14.98
C ASP A 206 -4.74 0.68 -13.79
N PRO A 207 -4.19 1.24 -12.69
CA PRO A 207 -4.95 1.42 -11.45
C PRO A 207 -6.15 2.35 -11.61
N ARG A 208 -7.34 1.82 -11.35
CA ARG A 208 -8.62 2.54 -11.45
C ARG A 208 -9.17 2.93 -10.10
N TYR A 209 -8.89 2.14 -9.07
CA TYR A 209 -9.40 2.36 -7.72
C TYR A 209 -8.30 2.29 -6.68
N ALA A 210 -8.37 3.21 -5.72
CA ALA A 210 -7.69 3.13 -4.43
C ALA A 210 -8.76 2.95 -3.35
N LEU A 211 -8.59 1.94 -2.50
CA LEU A 211 -9.56 1.57 -1.47
C LEU A 211 -8.88 1.42 -0.12
N VAL A 212 -9.51 1.96 0.90
CA VAL A 212 -9.11 1.79 2.30
C VAL A 212 -10.28 1.22 3.09
N ILE A 213 -10.04 0.10 3.75
CA ILE A 213 -10.96 -0.50 4.71
C ILE A 213 -10.38 -0.30 6.10
N LEU A 214 -11.16 0.29 6.99
CA LEU A 214 -10.80 0.50 8.38
C LEU A 214 -11.87 -0.11 9.28
N ILE A 215 -11.47 -0.97 10.19
CA ILE A 215 -12.34 -1.59 11.21
C ILE A 215 -11.84 -1.11 12.57
N ASN A 216 -12.67 -0.31 13.24
CA ASN A 216 -12.35 0.30 14.50
C ASN A 216 -12.84 -0.61 15.65
N ASP A 217 -11.93 -0.98 16.54
CA ASP A 217 -12.18 -1.75 17.76
C ASP A 217 -12.96 -3.05 17.52
N PRO A 218 -12.41 -3.97 16.68
CA PRO A 218 -13.07 -5.25 16.39
C PRO A 218 -13.27 -6.09 17.66
N LYS A 219 -14.45 -6.70 17.82
CA LYS A 219 -14.85 -7.42 19.04
C LYS A 219 -14.88 -8.95 18.91
N ALA A 220 -14.73 -9.49 17.72
CA ALA A 220 -14.90 -10.92 17.45
C ALA A 220 -13.61 -11.76 17.65
N GLY A 221 -12.74 -11.38 18.57
CA GLY A 221 -11.53 -12.13 18.92
C GLY A 221 -10.36 -12.01 17.92
N GLN A 222 -10.60 -11.51 16.70
CA GLN A 222 -9.58 -11.23 15.69
C GLN A 222 -9.43 -9.72 15.50
N TYR A 223 -8.20 -9.24 15.43
CA TYR A 223 -7.93 -7.79 15.28
C TYR A 223 -6.85 -7.46 14.25
N TYR A 224 -6.23 -8.46 13.62
CA TYR A 224 -5.23 -8.20 12.58
C TYR A 224 -5.88 -7.79 11.26
N GLY A 225 -5.39 -6.70 10.65
CA GLY A 225 -5.90 -6.19 9.37
C GLY A 225 -5.93 -7.26 8.27
N GLY A 226 -4.89 -8.07 8.16
CA GLY A 226 -4.85 -9.18 7.20
C GLY A 226 -5.90 -10.28 7.45
N ALA A 227 -6.45 -10.36 8.66
CA ALA A 227 -7.49 -11.34 8.99
C ALA A 227 -8.90 -10.80 8.74
N ILE A 228 -9.17 -9.53 9.08
CA ILE A 228 -10.54 -8.99 9.13
C ILE A 228 -10.82 -7.91 8.08
N SER A 229 -9.90 -6.99 7.80
CA SER A 229 -10.13 -5.95 6.79
C SER A 229 -9.75 -6.37 5.36
N ALA A 230 -8.81 -7.31 5.19
CA ALA A 230 -8.39 -7.76 3.87
C ALA A 230 -9.50 -8.51 3.09
N PRO A 231 -10.32 -9.40 3.69
CA PRO A 231 -11.45 -10.00 2.99
C PRO A 231 -12.50 -8.97 2.54
N VAL A 232 -12.76 -7.96 3.38
CA VAL A 232 -13.69 -6.87 3.05
C VAL A 232 -13.15 -6.04 1.89
N PHE A 233 -11.83 -5.74 1.90
CA PHE A 233 -11.17 -5.09 0.77
C PHE A 233 -11.36 -5.88 -0.52
N SER A 234 -11.09 -7.19 -0.50
CA SER A 234 -11.24 -8.08 -1.67
C SER A 234 -12.66 -8.03 -2.22
N SER A 235 -13.66 -8.16 -1.36
CA SER A 235 -15.08 -8.17 -1.73
C SER A 235 -15.52 -6.85 -2.38
N ILE A 236 -15.21 -5.71 -1.75
CA ILE A 236 -15.59 -4.38 -2.25
C ILE A 236 -14.84 -4.05 -3.54
N MET A 237 -13.54 -4.33 -3.61
CA MET A 237 -12.74 -4.08 -4.80
C MET A 237 -13.21 -4.92 -5.98
N SER A 238 -13.52 -6.20 -5.75
CA SER A 238 -14.10 -7.09 -6.78
C SER A 238 -15.40 -6.52 -7.33
N TYR A 239 -16.30 -6.08 -6.46
CA TYR A 239 -17.55 -5.47 -6.88
C TYR A 239 -17.32 -4.18 -7.69
N ALA A 240 -16.47 -3.29 -7.20
CA ALA A 240 -16.17 -2.03 -7.87
C ALA A 240 -15.59 -2.23 -9.28
N LEU A 241 -14.65 -3.16 -9.44
CA LEU A 241 -14.02 -3.47 -10.72
C LEU A 241 -15.03 -4.07 -11.72
N ARG A 242 -15.82 -5.06 -11.28
CA ARG A 242 -16.78 -5.78 -12.14
C ARG A 242 -17.96 -4.89 -12.53
N SER A 243 -18.56 -4.16 -11.59
CA SER A 243 -19.72 -3.30 -11.86
C SER A 243 -19.37 -2.11 -12.78
N ASN A 244 -18.11 -1.73 -12.88
CA ASN A 244 -17.65 -0.69 -13.79
C ASN A 244 -16.95 -1.25 -15.04
N ASN A 245 -17.12 -2.55 -15.32
CA ASN A 245 -16.58 -3.23 -16.50
C ASN A 245 -15.05 -2.98 -16.69
N VAL A 246 -14.28 -2.92 -15.59
CA VAL A 246 -12.83 -2.79 -15.68
C VAL A 246 -12.26 -4.13 -16.18
N PRO A 247 -11.45 -4.14 -17.25
CA PRO A 247 -10.89 -5.38 -17.78
C PRO A 247 -9.98 -6.06 -16.74
N PRO A 248 -10.06 -7.39 -16.58
CA PRO A 248 -9.12 -8.16 -15.77
C PRO A 248 -7.67 -8.05 -16.28
N ASP A 249 -6.71 -7.93 -15.37
CA ASP A 249 -5.27 -7.89 -15.69
C ASP A 249 -4.48 -9.06 -15.08
N GLY A 250 -5.15 -9.91 -14.31
CA GLY A 250 -4.60 -11.12 -13.70
C GLY A 250 -4.86 -12.39 -14.50
N VAL A 251 -5.25 -12.28 -15.76
CA VAL A 251 -5.43 -13.44 -16.62
C VAL A 251 -4.05 -14.01 -16.92
N GLU A 252 -3.72 -15.15 -16.32
CA GLU A 252 -2.70 -16.03 -16.90
C GLU A 252 -3.18 -16.33 -18.32
N THR A 253 -2.49 -15.79 -19.31
CA THR A 253 -2.59 -16.31 -20.66
C THR A 253 -2.09 -17.74 -20.57
N ASP A 254 -3.03 -18.69 -20.48
CA ASP A 254 -2.76 -20.11 -20.53
C ASP A 254 -1.99 -20.37 -21.84
N LYS A 255 -0.66 -20.46 -21.72
CA LYS A 255 0.23 -20.71 -22.87
C LYS A 255 0.01 -22.08 -23.48
N THR A 256 -0.98 -22.85 -22.97
CA THR A 256 -1.27 -24.22 -23.37
C THR A 256 -2.43 -24.35 -24.36
N THR A 257 -3.11 -23.28 -24.74
CA THR A 257 -4.18 -23.41 -25.75
C THR A 257 -3.80 -22.81 -27.10
N LYS A 258 -2.66 -23.19 -27.65
CA LYS A 258 -2.51 -23.26 -29.10
C LYS A 258 -3.22 -24.53 -29.58
N ARG A 259 -4.52 -24.57 -29.43
CA ARG A 259 -5.35 -25.54 -30.13
C ARG A 259 -5.46 -25.11 -31.57
N THR A 260 -4.55 -25.59 -32.39
CA THR A 260 -4.60 -25.53 -33.85
C THR A 260 -5.92 -26.18 -34.27
N VAL A 261 -6.89 -25.36 -34.64
CA VAL A 261 -8.06 -25.83 -35.36
C VAL A 261 -7.55 -26.26 -36.73
N ARG A 262 -7.21 -27.52 -36.90
CA ARG A 262 -7.06 -28.15 -38.22
C ARG A 262 -8.47 -28.25 -38.78
N LEU A 263 -8.79 -27.36 -39.69
CA LEU A 263 -9.89 -27.55 -40.62
C LEU A 263 -9.58 -28.85 -41.44
N SER A 264 -10.23 -29.93 -41.12
CA SER A 264 -10.26 -31.12 -41.95
C SER A 264 -11.07 -30.81 -43.20
N SER A 265 -10.41 -30.50 -44.30
CA SER A 265 -11.01 -30.55 -45.63
C SER A 265 -11.36 -31.99 -45.90
N LYS A 266 -12.62 -32.40 -45.79
CA LYS A 266 -13.12 -33.62 -46.40
C LYS A 266 -13.09 -33.45 -47.90
N LYS A 267 -12.19 -34.13 -48.57
CA LYS A 267 -12.28 -34.41 -49.99
C LYS A 267 -13.52 -35.26 -50.22
N SER A 268 -14.45 -34.74 -50.95
CA SER A 268 -15.45 -35.55 -51.63
C SER A 268 -14.76 -36.29 -52.78
N SER A 269 -14.60 -37.55 -52.64
CA SER A 269 -14.27 -38.46 -53.76
C SER A 269 -15.56 -38.87 -54.44
N GLU A 270 -15.63 -38.57 -55.71
CA GLU A 270 -16.55 -39.08 -56.70
C GLU A 270 -16.56 -40.61 -56.70
N VAL A 271 -17.78 -41.17 -56.88
CA VAL A 271 -17.98 -42.52 -57.43
C VAL A 271 -19.07 -42.41 -58.50
N ASN A 272 -18.73 -42.93 -59.65
CA ASN A 272 -19.54 -43.16 -60.83
C ASN A 272 -21.01 -43.54 -60.62
#